data_4dbefdce4a95afbf3df68b2a6925dd51
#
_entry.id   4dbefdce4a95afbf3df68b2a6925dd51
#
_cell.length_a   1.000
_cell.length_b   1.000
_cell.length_c   1.000
_cell.angle_alpha   90.00
_cell.angle_beta   90.00
_cell.angle_gamma   90.00
#
_symmetry.space_group_name_H-M   'P 1'
#
loop_
_entity.id
_entity.type
_entity.pdbx_description
1 polymer ?
#
loop_
_entity_poly.entity_id
_entity_poly.type
_entity_poly.pdbx_seq_one_letter_code
_entity_poly.pdbx_strand_id
1 'polypeptide(L)'
;IAKKAAAIQISELRKINKIFDKSFVQSIELIASCKGKVITAGIGKSGLIARKVSATLSSVGVSSFFLNPSEANHGDLGQIDKRDLLLVFSYSGNTSEISNMLRYANRFNIKIIGVASKKNSLLLKASDIKILLPQVKESDPTGMVPTTSTSITLLFGDCLAVALMNKIRFSKERFKVFHPGGNIGQNLLLVKDIMVTGNKLPKINVNKSIYDATKVIDQKKLGLVIILEKNKIKGILTDGDARRGIKYYSKDDHLKKIM
;
A
#
# COMPACT_ATOMS: atom_id res chain seq x y z
N ILE A 1 -15.51 28.48 -17.63
CA ILE A 1 -14.54 27.61 -18.33
C ILE A 1 -14.33 26.33 -17.50
N ALA A 2 -13.91 26.38 -16.23
CA ALA A 2 -13.61 25.20 -15.41
C ALA A 2 -14.81 24.22 -15.30
N LYS A 3 -16.03 24.71 -15.05
CA LYS A 3 -17.24 23.85 -15.02
C LYS A 3 -17.46 23.10 -16.34
N LYS A 4 -17.20 23.75 -17.49
CA LYS A 4 -17.29 23.10 -18.80
C LYS A 4 -16.24 22.01 -18.97
N ALA A 5 -14.99 22.27 -18.58
CA ALA A 5 -13.92 21.29 -18.64
C ALA A 5 -14.22 20.07 -17.73
N ALA A 6 -14.71 20.28 -16.52
CA ALA A 6 -15.15 19.21 -15.63
C ALA A 6 -16.29 18.38 -16.23
N ALA A 7 -17.31 19.03 -16.82
CA ALA A 7 -18.43 18.33 -17.45
C ALA A 7 -17.98 17.45 -18.64
N ILE A 8 -17.03 17.93 -19.45
CA ILE A 8 -16.44 17.14 -20.54
C ILE A 8 -15.74 15.92 -19.96
N GLN A 9 -14.88 16.07 -18.97
CA GLN A 9 -14.16 14.94 -18.37
C GLN A 9 -15.14 13.90 -17.79
N ILE A 10 -16.11 14.33 -17.00
CA ILE A 10 -17.12 13.41 -16.39
C ILE A 10 -17.85 12.62 -17.49
N SER A 11 -18.27 13.28 -18.58
CA SER A 11 -18.96 12.62 -19.68
C SER A 11 -18.07 11.59 -20.38
N GLU A 12 -16.83 11.96 -20.68
CA GLU A 12 -15.86 11.11 -21.37
C GLU A 12 -15.39 9.93 -20.52
N LEU A 13 -15.20 10.13 -19.20
CA LEU A 13 -14.80 9.07 -18.27
C LEU A 13 -15.83 7.93 -18.19
N ARG A 14 -17.10 8.17 -18.45
CA ARG A 14 -18.12 7.10 -18.50
C ARG A 14 -17.83 6.03 -19.56
N LYS A 15 -17.03 6.36 -20.58
CA LYS A 15 -16.62 5.40 -21.62
C LYS A 15 -15.72 4.28 -21.07
N ILE A 16 -15.17 4.42 -19.85
CA ILE A 16 -14.31 3.43 -19.23
C ILE A 16 -14.96 2.06 -19.06
N ASN A 17 -16.27 2.02 -18.91
CA ASN A 17 -17.01 0.75 -18.73
C ASN A 17 -16.77 -0.25 -19.89
N LYS A 18 -16.32 0.21 -21.06
CA LYS A 18 -16.05 -0.61 -22.23
C LYS A 18 -14.76 -1.44 -22.11
N ILE A 19 -13.87 -1.11 -21.15
CA ILE A 19 -12.58 -1.79 -20.99
C ILE A 19 -12.63 -2.96 -20.01
N PHE A 20 -13.73 -3.11 -19.24
CA PHE A 20 -13.88 -4.21 -18.27
C PHE A 20 -14.33 -5.50 -18.96
N ASP A 21 -13.54 -5.92 -19.93
CA ASP A 21 -13.73 -7.10 -20.76
C ASP A 21 -12.82 -8.27 -20.33
N LYS A 22 -12.73 -9.28 -21.19
CA LYS A 22 -11.85 -10.44 -20.97
C LYS A 22 -10.38 -10.06 -20.78
N SER A 23 -9.89 -9.04 -21.51
CA SER A 23 -8.50 -8.59 -21.40
C SER A 23 -8.21 -7.94 -20.04
N PHE A 24 -9.20 -7.22 -19.49
CA PHE A 24 -9.09 -6.70 -18.11
C PHE A 24 -9.00 -7.81 -17.09
N VAL A 25 -9.85 -8.85 -17.19
CA VAL A 25 -9.78 -10.02 -16.30
C VAL A 25 -8.45 -10.75 -16.44
N GLN A 26 -7.97 -10.98 -17.65
CA GLN A 26 -6.67 -11.59 -17.91
C GLN A 26 -5.52 -10.80 -17.28
N SER A 27 -5.59 -9.46 -17.31
CA SER A 27 -4.56 -8.62 -16.69
C SER A 27 -4.52 -8.78 -15.15
N ILE A 28 -5.69 -8.89 -14.51
CA ILE A 28 -5.77 -9.16 -13.07
C ILE A 28 -5.15 -10.53 -12.75
N GLU A 29 -5.50 -11.58 -13.51
CA GLU A 29 -4.96 -12.93 -13.30
C GLU A 29 -3.44 -12.96 -13.48
N LEU A 30 -2.94 -12.32 -14.54
CA LEU A 30 -1.51 -12.28 -14.84
C LEU A 30 -0.73 -11.53 -13.75
N ILE A 31 -1.23 -10.39 -13.29
CA ILE A 31 -0.61 -9.62 -12.18
C ILE A 31 -0.65 -10.42 -10.88
N ALA A 32 -1.78 -11.01 -10.53
CA ALA A 32 -1.93 -11.77 -9.29
C ALA A 32 -1.04 -13.03 -9.24
N SER A 33 -0.72 -13.62 -10.41
CA SER A 33 0.16 -14.80 -10.53
C SER A 33 1.63 -14.44 -10.72
N CYS A 34 1.98 -13.18 -10.90
CA CYS A 34 3.35 -12.73 -11.13
C CYS A 34 4.26 -13.13 -9.97
N LYS A 35 5.39 -13.77 -10.28
CA LYS A 35 6.38 -14.21 -9.28
C LYS A 35 7.49 -13.18 -9.04
N GLY A 36 7.59 -12.19 -9.90
CA GLY A 36 8.50 -11.06 -9.80
C GLY A 36 7.77 -9.78 -9.39
N LYS A 37 8.16 -8.68 -10.00
CA LYS A 37 7.58 -7.35 -9.79
C LYS A 37 6.71 -6.95 -10.98
N VAL A 38 5.72 -6.11 -10.73
CA VAL A 38 5.00 -5.41 -11.79
C VAL A 38 5.72 -4.10 -12.06
N ILE A 39 6.42 -4.03 -13.17
CA ILE A 39 7.16 -2.85 -13.59
C ILE A 39 6.25 -1.98 -14.42
N THR A 40 5.87 -0.83 -13.90
CA THR A 40 5.08 0.14 -14.66
C THR A 40 5.99 1.06 -15.46
N ALA A 41 5.60 1.43 -16.67
CA ALA A 41 6.40 2.30 -17.52
C ALA A 41 5.54 3.22 -18.38
N GLY A 42 6.10 4.37 -18.74
CA GLY A 42 5.47 5.36 -19.60
C GLY A 42 6.30 6.64 -19.68
N ILE A 43 6.02 7.49 -20.64
CA ILE A 43 6.74 8.75 -20.89
C ILE A 43 5.83 9.94 -20.60
N GLY A 44 6.41 11.04 -20.13
CA GLY A 44 5.70 12.30 -19.89
C GLY A 44 4.52 12.12 -18.92
N LYS A 45 3.35 12.61 -19.28
CA LYS A 45 2.14 12.49 -18.45
C LYS A 45 1.70 11.04 -18.23
N SER A 46 1.85 10.17 -19.24
CA SER A 46 1.60 8.73 -19.06
C SER A 46 2.58 8.10 -18.06
N GLY A 47 3.83 8.57 -18.01
CA GLY A 47 4.82 8.15 -17.01
C GLY A 47 4.44 8.57 -15.59
N LEU A 48 3.92 9.79 -15.40
CA LEU A 48 3.41 10.24 -14.10
C LEU A 48 2.25 9.36 -13.61
N ILE A 49 1.34 8.99 -14.51
CA ILE A 49 0.25 8.07 -14.20
C ILE A 49 0.79 6.68 -13.88
N ALA A 50 1.72 6.15 -14.67
CA ALA A 50 2.36 4.86 -14.43
C ALA A 50 3.05 4.81 -13.05
N ARG A 51 3.73 5.88 -12.67
CA ARG A 51 4.36 6.04 -11.34
C ARG A 51 3.30 6.01 -10.22
N LYS A 52 2.19 6.72 -10.40
CA LYS A 52 1.08 6.69 -9.42
C LYS A 52 0.47 5.30 -9.30
N VAL A 53 0.23 4.62 -10.42
CA VAL A 53 -0.30 3.24 -10.43
C VAL A 53 0.65 2.28 -9.73
N SER A 54 1.95 2.37 -9.99
CA SER A 54 2.96 1.59 -9.26
C SER A 54 2.89 1.80 -7.75
N ALA A 55 2.82 3.05 -7.30
CA ALA A 55 2.70 3.37 -5.87
C ALA A 55 1.41 2.78 -5.27
N THR A 56 0.29 2.85 -6.00
CA THR A 56 -0.98 2.26 -5.57
C THR A 56 -0.88 0.73 -5.48
N LEU A 57 -0.30 0.06 -6.48
CA LEU A 57 -0.09 -1.38 -6.47
C LEU A 57 0.77 -1.81 -5.28
N SER A 58 1.88 -1.11 -5.02
CA SER A 58 2.75 -1.38 -3.87
C SER A 58 2.01 -1.20 -2.54
N SER A 59 1.18 -0.17 -2.44
CA SER A 59 0.39 0.12 -1.22
C SER A 59 -0.63 -0.96 -0.88
N VAL A 60 -1.07 -1.72 -1.87
CA VAL A 60 -2.00 -2.85 -1.69
C VAL A 60 -1.30 -4.22 -1.68
N GLY A 61 0.03 -4.24 -1.67
CA GLY A 61 0.82 -5.47 -1.50
C GLY A 61 1.19 -6.19 -2.79
N VAL A 62 1.01 -5.55 -3.95
CA VAL A 62 1.57 -6.01 -5.23
C VAL A 62 2.93 -5.35 -5.40
N SER A 63 4.02 -6.15 -5.39
CA SER A 63 5.37 -5.62 -5.58
C SER A 63 5.47 -4.92 -6.93
N SER A 64 5.68 -3.61 -6.91
CA SER A 64 5.72 -2.78 -8.11
C SER A 64 6.70 -1.62 -7.99
N PHE A 65 7.33 -1.25 -9.10
CA PHE A 65 8.08 0.00 -9.23
C PHE A 65 7.90 0.59 -10.63
N PHE A 66 8.21 1.88 -10.75
CA PHE A 66 8.17 2.59 -12.02
C PHE A 66 9.56 2.60 -12.66
N LEU A 67 9.63 2.22 -13.92
CA LEU A 67 10.83 2.31 -14.76
C LEU A 67 10.61 3.36 -15.86
N ASN A 68 11.50 4.33 -15.94
CA ASN A 68 11.46 5.33 -17.03
C ASN A 68 12.01 4.72 -18.32
N PRO A 69 11.23 4.63 -19.42
CA PRO A 69 11.71 4.09 -20.68
C PRO A 69 12.91 4.82 -21.28
N SER A 70 13.07 6.12 -21.02
CA SER A 70 14.25 6.86 -21.49
C SER A 70 15.51 6.38 -20.77
N GLU A 71 15.49 6.27 -19.44
CA GLU A 71 16.60 5.75 -18.64
C GLU A 71 16.89 4.29 -18.94
N ALA A 72 15.84 3.50 -19.23
CA ALA A 72 15.95 2.11 -19.64
C ALA A 72 16.87 1.95 -20.88
N ASN A 73 16.87 2.92 -21.78
CA ASN A 73 17.75 2.92 -22.94
C ASN A 73 19.25 3.12 -22.60
N HIS A 74 19.54 3.53 -21.35
CA HIS A 74 20.88 3.84 -20.86
C HIS A 74 21.36 2.88 -19.76
N GLY A 75 20.76 1.68 -19.67
CA GLY A 75 21.23 0.62 -18.77
C GLY A 75 20.18 0.10 -17.80
N ASP A 76 19.13 0.87 -17.50
CA ASP A 76 18.12 0.49 -16.50
C ASP A 76 17.25 -0.72 -16.91
N LEU A 77 17.36 -1.20 -18.16
CA LEU A 77 16.80 -2.51 -18.55
C LEU A 77 17.35 -3.66 -17.68
N GLY A 78 18.54 -3.48 -17.09
CA GLY A 78 19.12 -4.44 -16.14
C GLY A 78 18.32 -4.61 -14.84
N GLN A 79 17.38 -3.73 -14.53
CA GLN A 79 16.48 -3.83 -13.37
C GLN A 79 15.34 -4.83 -13.59
N ILE A 80 15.15 -5.30 -14.83
CA ILE A 80 14.05 -6.19 -15.21
C ILE A 80 14.52 -7.65 -15.11
N ASP A 81 13.87 -8.43 -14.25
CA ASP A 81 14.08 -9.90 -14.13
C ASP A 81 13.10 -10.66 -15.04
N LYS A 82 13.45 -11.89 -15.41
CA LYS A 82 12.62 -12.77 -16.25
C LYS A 82 11.26 -13.13 -15.63
N ARG A 83 11.13 -12.99 -14.32
CA ARG A 83 9.89 -13.27 -13.56
C ARG A 83 9.00 -12.04 -13.44
N ASP A 84 9.48 -10.89 -13.89
CA ASP A 84 8.74 -9.64 -13.83
C ASP A 84 7.67 -9.56 -14.93
N LEU A 85 6.79 -8.58 -14.77
CA LEU A 85 5.72 -8.26 -15.68
C LEU A 85 5.78 -6.76 -16.01
N LEU A 86 5.75 -6.41 -17.28
CA LEU A 86 5.65 -5.02 -17.70
C LEU A 86 4.19 -4.57 -17.81
N LEU A 87 3.84 -3.45 -17.21
CA LEU A 87 2.57 -2.73 -17.38
C LEU A 87 2.88 -1.36 -17.97
N VAL A 88 2.73 -1.25 -19.29
CA VAL A 88 3.21 -0.09 -20.05
C VAL A 88 2.04 0.81 -20.46
N PHE A 89 2.17 2.10 -20.15
CA PHE A 89 1.18 3.13 -20.44
C PHE A 89 1.65 4.08 -21.55
N SER A 90 0.90 4.14 -22.63
CA SER A 90 1.08 5.15 -23.67
C SER A 90 -0.28 5.39 -24.35
N TYR A 91 -0.91 6.55 -24.13
CA TYR A 91 -2.24 6.80 -24.68
C TYR A 91 -2.27 6.68 -26.20
N SER A 92 -1.28 7.23 -26.91
CA SER A 92 -1.14 7.04 -28.37
C SER A 92 -0.69 5.62 -28.74
N GLY A 93 0.05 4.96 -27.83
CA GLY A 93 0.66 3.66 -28.04
C GLY A 93 1.84 3.65 -29.03
N ASN A 94 2.27 4.82 -29.51
CA ASN A 94 3.31 4.96 -30.54
C ASN A 94 4.49 5.82 -30.07
N THR A 95 4.71 5.91 -28.76
CA THR A 95 5.84 6.62 -28.17
C THR A 95 7.13 5.88 -28.50
N SER A 96 8.09 6.54 -29.15
CA SER A 96 9.33 5.91 -29.66
C SER A 96 10.19 5.32 -28.54
N GLU A 97 10.26 6.03 -27.42
CA GLU A 97 11.14 5.71 -26.28
C GLU A 97 10.80 4.37 -25.62
N ILE A 98 9.54 3.90 -25.73
CA ILE A 98 9.17 2.58 -25.17
C ILE A 98 9.62 1.40 -26.05
N SER A 99 10.00 1.64 -27.29
CA SER A 99 10.24 0.56 -28.28
C SER A 99 11.37 -0.38 -27.90
N ASN A 100 12.45 0.12 -27.32
CA ASN A 100 13.58 -0.72 -26.90
C ASN A 100 13.20 -1.61 -25.70
N MET A 101 12.46 -1.06 -24.73
CA MET A 101 11.94 -1.84 -23.61
C MET A 101 11.00 -2.96 -24.08
N LEU A 102 10.11 -2.69 -25.02
CA LEU A 102 9.22 -3.69 -25.60
C LEU A 102 9.99 -4.79 -26.32
N ARG A 103 11.01 -4.42 -27.13
CA ARG A 103 11.90 -5.39 -27.81
C ARG A 103 12.66 -6.25 -26.81
N TYR A 104 13.19 -5.63 -25.75
CA TYR A 104 13.88 -6.34 -24.67
C TYR A 104 12.95 -7.37 -24.02
N ALA A 105 11.75 -6.94 -23.61
CA ALA A 105 10.79 -7.84 -22.98
C ALA A 105 10.39 -9.02 -23.88
N ASN A 106 10.11 -8.77 -25.16
CA ASN A 106 9.78 -9.83 -26.11
C ASN A 106 10.95 -10.78 -26.34
N ARG A 107 12.19 -10.27 -26.42
CA ARG A 107 13.39 -11.12 -26.57
C ARG A 107 13.59 -12.07 -25.42
N PHE A 108 13.28 -11.63 -24.19
CA PHE A 108 13.47 -12.43 -22.96
C PHE A 108 12.18 -13.09 -22.45
N ASN A 109 11.10 -13.09 -23.26
CA ASN A 109 9.80 -13.65 -22.92
C ASN A 109 9.18 -13.08 -21.63
N ILE A 110 9.46 -11.81 -21.33
CA ILE A 110 8.85 -11.07 -20.22
C ILE A 110 7.46 -10.62 -20.66
N LYS A 111 6.44 -10.92 -19.87
CA LYS A 111 5.06 -10.61 -20.22
C LYS A 111 4.79 -9.12 -20.22
N ILE A 112 3.98 -8.65 -21.18
CA ILE A 112 3.63 -7.25 -21.36
C ILE A 112 2.11 -7.07 -21.33
N ILE A 113 1.64 -6.21 -20.45
CA ILE A 113 0.29 -5.61 -20.51
C ILE A 113 0.45 -4.22 -21.09
N GLY A 114 -0.06 -3.99 -22.27
CA GLY A 114 -0.03 -2.66 -22.91
C GLY A 114 -1.36 -1.94 -22.76
N VAL A 115 -1.29 -0.67 -22.39
CA VAL A 115 -2.45 0.21 -22.18
C VAL A 115 -2.38 1.38 -23.15
N ALA A 116 -3.24 1.42 -24.15
CA ALA A 116 -3.27 2.46 -25.19
C ALA A 116 -4.68 2.67 -25.78
N SER A 117 -4.90 3.80 -26.47
CA SER A 117 -6.18 4.10 -27.13
C SER A 117 -6.24 3.72 -28.61
N LYS A 118 -5.11 3.37 -29.24
CA LYS A 118 -5.05 3.01 -30.67
C LYS A 118 -4.75 1.51 -30.84
N LYS A 119 -5.73 0.77 -31.37
CA LYS A 119 -5.68 -0.69 -31.54
C LYS A 119 -4.43 -1.18 -32.26
N ASN A 120 -4.01 -0.50 -33.31
CA ASN A 120 -2.88 -0.89 -34.16
C ASN A 120 -1.54 -0.22 -33.75
N SER A 121 -1.46 0.30 -32.55
CA SER A 121 -0.25 0.93 -32.05
C SER A 121 0.89 -0.05 -31.82
N LEU A 122 2.13 0.49 -31.80
CA LEU A 122 3.36 -0.27 -31.52
C LEU A 122 3.24 -1.02 -30.17
N LEU A 123 2.74 -0.33 -29.13
CA LEU A 123 2.58 -0.90 -27.80
C LEU A 123 1.65 -2.11 -27.79
N LEU A 124 0.43 -1.95 -28.33
CA LEU A 124 -0.55 -3.04 -28.30
C LEU A 124 -0.16 -4.21 -29.22
N LYS A 125 0.57 -3.95 -30.33
CA LYS A 125 1.11 -5.04 -31.16
C LYS A 125 2.17 -5.87 -30.42
N ALA A 126 2.99 -5.24 -29.59
CA ALA A 126 4.05 -5.90 -28.84
C ALA A 126 3.57 -6.58 -27.55
N SER A 127 2.31 -6.35 -27.12
CA SER A 127 1.79 -6.79 -25.84
C SER A 127 1.11 -8.14 -25.88
N ASP A 128 1.31 -8.96 -24.84
CA ASP A 128 0.58 -10.21 -24.60
C ASP A 128 -0.89 -9.94 -24.24
N ILE A 129 -1.15 -8.95 -23.38
CA ILE A 129 -2.50 -8.48 -23.04
C ILE A 129 -2.65 -7.02 -23.49
N LYS A 130 -3.73 -6.76 -24.19
CA LYS A 130 -4.00 -5.48 -24.86
C LYS A 130 -5.17 -4.81 -24.21
N ILE A 131 -4.91 -3.75 -23.44
CA ILE A 131 -5.95 -2.91 -22.85
C ILE A 131 -6.19 -1.73 -23.80
N LEU A 132 -7.33 -1.76 -24.49
CA LEU A 132 -7.72 -0.72 -25.41
C LEU A 132 -8.58 0.32 -24.69
N LEU A 133 -7.95 1.43 -24.30
CA LEU A 133 -8.67 2.58 -23.76
C LEU A 133 -9.56 3.22 -24.81
N PRO A 134 -10.73 3.74 -24.43
CA PRO A 134 -11.56 4.49 -25.35
C PRO A 134 -10.86 5.79 -25.76
N GLN A 135 -11.08 6.21 -27.00
CA GLN A 135 -10.71 7.54 -27.45
C GLN A 135 -11.62 8.57 -26.76
N VAL A 136 -11.01 9.56 -26.14
CA VAL A 136 -11.70 10.61 -25.40
C VAL A 136 -11.37 11.99 -25.96
N LYS A 137 -12.32 12.92 -25.79
CA LYS A 137 -12.09 14.33 -26.07
C LYS A 137 -11.35 14.98 -24.91
N GLU A 138 -10.26 15.68 -25.21
CA GLU A 138 -9.58 16.48 -24.20
C GLU A 138 -10.45 17.66 -23.77
N SER A 139 -10.33 18.08 -22.52
CA SER A 139 -11.16 19.14 -21.95
C SER A 139 -10.57 20.54 -22.10
N ASP A 140 -9.34 20.65 -22.59
CA ASP A 140 -8.71 21.93 -22.88
C ASP A 140 -9.28 22.55 -24.18
N PRO A 141 -9.19 23.88 -24.35
CA PRO A 141 -9.78 24.57 -25.51
C PRO A 141 -9.16 24.16 -26.86
N THR A 142 -7.92 23.70 -26.86
CA THR A 142 -7.18 23.33 -28.08
C THR A 142 -7.32 21.86 -28.43
N GLY A 143 -7.76 21.01 -27.49
CA GLY A 143 -7.82 19.56 -27.64
C GLY A 143 -6.45 18.88 -27.71
N MET A 144 -5.37 19.58 -27.30
CA MET A 144 -3.98 19.09 -27.39
C MET A 144 -3.38 18.72 -26.03
N VAL A 145 -3.84 19.38 -24.96
CA VAL A 145 -3.28 19.16 -23.62
C VAL A 145 -3.89 17.90 -23.00
N PRO A 146 -3.09 16.88 -22.68
CA PRO A 146 -3.59 15.66 -22.04
C PRO A 146 -4.26 15.98 -20.70
N THR A 147 -5.56 15.91 -20.64
CA THR A 147 -6.43 16.15 -19.47
C THR A 147 -7.33 14.94 -19.27
N THR A 148 -8.32 14.74 -20.11
CA THR A 148 -9.25 13.61 -20.04
C THR A 148 -8.56 12.28 -20.31
N SER A 149 -7.63 12.24 -21.26
CA SER A 149 -6.83 11.03 -21.55
C SER A 149 -6.00 10.57 -20.35
N THR A 150 -5.41 11.49 -19.59
CA THR A 150 -4.70 11.14 -18.37
C THR A 150 -5.64 10.72 -17.26
N SER A 151 -6.80 11.37 -17.13
CA SER A 151 -7.82 11.01 -16.13
C SER A 151 -8.37 9.61 -16.35
N ILE A 152 -8.68 9.22 -17.58
CA ILE A 152 -9.20 7.87 -17.88
C ILE A 152 -8.12 6.79 -17.70
N THR A 153 -6.86 7.11 -18.01
CA THR A 153 -5.75 6.19 -17.78
C THR A 153 -5.51 5.98 -16.28
N LEU A 154 -5.61 7.03 -15.49
CA LEU A 154 -5.53 6.95 -14.03
C LEU A 154 -6.68 6.12 -13.45
N LEU A 155 -7.91 6.40 -13.90
CA LEU A 155 -9.10 5.67 -13.46
C LEU A 155 -8.98 4.17 -13.77
N PHE A 156 -8.45 3.80 -14.95
CA PHE A 156 -8.13 2.42 -15.27
C PHE A 156 -7.18 1.80 -14.24
N GLY A 157 -6.08 2.49 -13.93
CA GLY A 157 -5.07 2.00 -12.97
C GLY A 157 -5.64 1.81 -11.56
N ASP A 158 -6.53 2.70 -11.12
CA ASP A 158 -7.20 2.58 -9.81
C ASP A 158 -8.22 1.43 -9.79
N CYS A 159 -9.00 1.26 -10.86
CA CYS A 159 -9.91 0.11 -11.00
C CYS A 159 -9.13 -1.21 -11.01
N LEU A 160 -7.98 -1.26 -11.69
CA LEU A 160 -7.10 -2.43 -11.70
C LEU A 160 -6.60 -2.76 -10.29
N ALA A 161 -6.14 -1.76 -9.55
CA ALA A 161 -5.67 -1.95 -8.18
C ALA A 161 -6.79 -2.45 -7.24
N VAL A 162 -8.00 -1.89 -7.34
CA VAL A 162 -9.17 -2.32 -6.56
C VAL A 162 -9.57 -3.76 -6.90
N ALA A 163 -9.57 -4.13 -8.18
CA ALA A 163 -9.86 -5.50 -8.60
C ALA A 163 -8.81 -6.49 -8.10
N LEU A 164 -7.52 -6.10 -8.11
CA LEU A 164 -6.44 -6.88 -7.53
C LEU A 164 -6.58 -7.04 -6.01
N MET A 165 -6.96 -5.99 -5.28
CA MET A 165 -7.25 -6.09 -3.84
C MET A 165 -8.25 -7.21 -3.55
N ASN A 166 -9.34 -7.28 -4.32
CA ASN A 166 -10.33 -8.35 -4.19
C ASN A 166 -9.72 -9.73 -4.51
N LYS A 167 -8.97 -9.85 -5.63
CA LYS A 167 -8.35 -11.10 -6.08
C LYS A 167 -7.35 -11.66 -5.08
N ILE A 168 -6.50 -10.80 -4.48
CA ILE A 168 -5.48 -11.22 -3.49
C ILE A 168 -5.99 -11.25 -2.06
N ARG A 169 -7.30 -11.04 -1.84
CA ARG A 169 -7.96 -10.97 -0.53
C ARG A 169 -7.25 -9.97 0.40
N PHE A 170 -7.01 -8.75 -0.12
CA PHE A 170 -6.38 -7.69 0.63
C PHE A 170 -7.23 -7.29 1.85
N SER A 171 -6.60 -7.18 3.02
CA SER A 171 -7.30 -6.85 4.27
C SER A 171 -6.75 -5.58 4.91
N LYS A 172 -7.49 -5.04 5.89
CA LYS A 172 -7.06 -3.88 6.70
C LYS A 172 -5.76 -4.17 7.45
N GLU A 173 -5.56 -5.41 7.89
CA GLU A 173 -4.33 -5.84 8.58
C GLU A 173 -3.13 -5.78 7.65
N ARG A 174 -3.29 -6.23 6.38
CA ARG A 174 -2.26 -6.11 5.36
C ARG A 174 -1.97 -4.64 5.01
N PHE A 175 -2.99 -3.80 4.94
CA PHE A 175 -2.81 -2.37 4.70
C PHE A 175 -1.90 -1.72 5.75
N LYS A 176 -2.08 -2.08 7.03
CA LYS A 176 -1.27 -1.60 8.15
C LYS A 176 0.22 -1.93 7.98
N VAL A 177 0.54 -3.12 7.47
CA VAL A 177 1.94 -3.56 7.26
C VAL A 177 2.67 -2.62 6.28
N PHE A 178 1.97 -2.14 5.25
CA PHE A 178 2.55 -1.27 4.23
C PHE A 178 2.47 0.23 4.57
N HIS A 179 1.72 0.62 5.63
CA HIS A 179 1.52 2.01 6.03
C HIS A 179 1.79 2.24 7.52
N PRO A 180 2.98 1.92 8.04
CA PRO A 180 3.24 1.96 9.49
C PRO A 180 3.22 3.37 10.08
N GLY A 181 3.49 4.41 9.29
CA GLY A 181 3.62 5.80 9.74
C GLY A 181 2.41 6.70 9.48
N GLY A 182 1.35 6.21 8.84
CA GLY A 182 0.19 7.04 8.49
C GLY A 182 -0.91 7.04 9.56
N ASN A 183 -1.71 8.12 9.64
CA ASN A 183 -2.88 8.19 10.53
C ASN A 183 -3.82 6.99 10.38
N ILE A 184 -3.97 6.46 9.15
CA ILE A 184 -4.78 5.27 8.89
C ILE A 184 -4.14 4.03 9.53
N GLY A 185 -2.81 3.89 9.48
CA GLY A 185 -2.08 2.79 10.13
C GLY A 185 -2.20 2.85 11.65
N GLN A 186 -2.10 4.04 12.24
CA GLN A 186 -2.25 4.25 13.69
C GLN A 186 -3.67 3.92 14.17
N ASN A 187 -4.70 4.32 13.43
CA ASN A 187 -6.11 4.01 13.77
C ASN A 187 -6.47 2.53 13.67
N LEU A 188 -5.63 1.71 13.06
CA LEU A 188 -5.79 0.26 12.94
C LEU A 188 -4.97 -0.52 13.98
N LEU A 189 -4.27 0.17 14.92
CA LEU A 189 -3.53 -0.48 16.00
C LEU A 189 -4.49 -1.22 16.93
N LEU A 190 -4.19 -2.48 17.18
CA LEU A 190 -4.87 -3.29 18.18
C LEU A 190 -4.10 -3.21 19.50
N VAL A 191 -4.79 -3.40 20.62
CA VAL A 191 -4.14 -3.44 21.95
C VAL A 191 -2.97 -4.42 21.97
N LYS A 192 -3.10 -5.59 21.32
CA LYS A 192 -2.04 -6.60 21.23
C LYS A 192 -0.76 -6.12 20.55
N ASP A 193 -0.83 -5.07 19.68
CA ASP A 193 0.32 -4.56 18.93
C ASP A 193 1.19 -3.62 19.76
N ILE A 194 0.61 -3.02 20.81
CA ILE A 194 1.25 -2.04 21.69
C ILE A 194 1.39 -2.51 23.13
N MET A 195 0.64 -3.57 23.54
CA MET A 195 0.67 -4.04 24.91
C MET A 195 2.04 -4.60 25.28
N VAL A 196 2.45 -4.33 26.51
CA VAL A 196 3.64 -4.95 27.09
C VAL A 196 3.34 -6.39 27.48
N THR A 197 4.24 -7.32 27.20
CA THR A 197 4.06 -8.77 27.44
C THR A 197 5.27 -9.40 28.10
N GLY A 198 5.09 -10.63 28.60
CA GLY A 198 6.16 -11.47 29.13
C GLY A 198 6.89 -10.86 30.33
N ASN A 199 8.23 -10.89 30.30
CA ASN A 199 9.10 -10.40 31.38
C ASN A 199 9.14 -8.88 31.49
N LYS A 200 8.60 -8.15 30.53
CA LYS A 200 8.49 -6.69 30.60
C LYS A 200 7.31 -6.23 31.48
N LEU A 201 6.35 -7.13 31.74
CA LEU A 201 5.23 -6.81 32.63
C LEU A 201 5.70 -6.59 34.06
N PRO A 202 5.26 -5.50 34.73
CA PRO A 202 5.54 -5.22 36.12
C PRO A 202 4.68 -6.12 37.02
N LYS A 203 5.20 -7.27 37.42
CA LYS A 203 4.50 -8.25 38.25
C LYS A 203 5.14 -8.38 39.60
N ILE A 204 4.32 -8.53 40.65
CA ILE A 204 4.77 -8.77 42.01
C ILE A 204 3.83 -9.75 42.74
N ASN A 205 4.38 -10.51 43.69
CA ASN A 205 3.55 -11.38 44.53
C ASN A 205 2.89 -10.58 45.67
N VAL A 206 1.64 -10.93 46.02
CA VAL A 206 0.84 -10.26 47.07
C VAL A 206 1.51 -10.26 48.45
N ASN A 207 2.42 -11.21 48.71
CA ASN A 207 3.19 -11.32 49.97
C ASN A 207 4.41 -10.41 50.01
N LYS A 208 4.68 -9.63 48.98
CA LYS A 208 5.76 -8.65 48.96
C LYS A 208 5.30 -7.32 49.56
N SER A 209 6.26 -6.48 49.95
CA SER A 209 5.98 -5.19 50.58
C SER A 209 5.60 -4.07 49.58
N ILE A 210 5.07 -2.96 50.12
CA ILE A 210 4.85 -1.73 49.33
C ILE A 210 6.20 -1.26 48.75
N TYR A 211 7.27 -1.35 49.50
CA TYR A 211 8.60 -0.92 49.06
C TYR A 211 9.10 -1.77 47.87
N ASP A 212 8.88 -3.09 47.92
CA ASP A 212 9.21 -3.93 46.79
C ASP A 212 8.39 -3.56 45.54
N ALA A 213 7.11 -3.22 45.72
CA ALA A 213 6.22 -2.80 44.62
C ALA A 213 6.71 -1.49 43.99
N THR A 214 7.11 -0.48 44.77
CA THR A 214 7.66 0.77 44.24
C THR A 214 8.92 0.55 43.44
N LYS A 215 9.83 -0.36 43.86
CA LYS A 215 11.01 -0.74 43.09
C LYS A 215 10.65 -1.32 41.72
N VAL A 216 9.64 -2.19 41.66
CA VAL A 216 9.20 -2.78 40.39
C VAL A 216 8.58 -1.70 39.48
N ILE A 217 7.78 -0.78 40.04
CA ILE A 217 7.20 0.34 39.29
C ILE A 217 8.31 1.19 38.68
N ASP A 218 9.33 1.56 39.47
CA ASP A 218 10.46 2.37 39.04
C ASP A 218 11.31 1.65 37.97
N GLN A 219 11.64 0.38 38.17
CA GLN A 219 12.42 -0.41 37.22
C GLN A 219 11.72 -0.60 35.87
N LYS A 220 10.40 -0.84 35.89
CA LYS A 220 9.63 -1.13 34.69
C LYS A 220 9.09 0.13 34.00
N LYS A 221 9.09 1.28 34.67
CA LYS A 221 8.69 2.61 34.14
C LYS A 221 7.29 2.67 33.48
N LEU A 222 6.37 1.81 33.96
CA LEU A 222 4.98 1.77 33.48
C LEU A 222 3.99 2.44 34.43
N GLY A 223 4.48 3.03 35.53
CA GLY A 223 3.64 3.76 36.51
C GLY A 223 2.70 2.87 37.34
N LEU A 224 2.80 1.55 37.22
CA LEU A 224 1.97 0.58 37.94
C LEU A 224 2.70 -0.75 38.11
N VAL A 225 2.15 -1.61 39.01
CA VAL A 225 2.54 -3.02 39.16
C VAL A 225 1.30 -3.91 39.31
N ILE A 226 1.32 -5.08 38.69
CA ILE A 226 0.27 -6.09 38.74
C ILE A 226 0.55 -7.00 39.92
N ILE A 227 -0.39 -7.10 40.89
CA ILE A 227 -0.27 -7.94 42.05
C ILE A 227 -0.83 -9.33 41.75
N LEU A 228 -0.02 -10.35 42.00
CA LEU A 228 -0.36 -11.74 41.75
C LEU A 228 -0.42 -12.54 43.05
N GLU A 229 -1.41 -13.45 43.14
CA GLU A 229 -1.45 -14.54 44.12
C GLU A 229 -1.68 -15.87 43.39
N LYS A 230 -0.80 -16.85 43.58
CA LYS A 230 -0.85 -18.14 42.86
C LYS A 230 -1.06 -18.02 41.36
N ASN A 231 -0.31 -17.07 40.73
CA ASN A 231 -0.38 -16.71 39.30
C ASN A 231 -1.72 -16.12 38.83
N LYS A 232 -2.63 -15.76 39.71
CA LYS A 232 -3.86 -15.04 39.38
C LYS A 232 -3.71 -13.57 39.73
N ILE A 233 -4.24 -12.70 38.86
CA ILE A 233 -4.25 -11.26 39.12
C ILE A 233 -5.20 -10.99 40.26
N LYS A 234 -4.73 -10.32 41.32
CA LYS A 234 -5.50 -9.87 42.48
C LYS A 234 -5.83 -8.40 42.43
N GLY A 235 -4.94 -7.62 41.86
CA GLY A 235 -5.13 -6.18 41.73
C GLY A 235 -4.01 -5.51 40.98
N ILE A 236 -4.09 -4.20 40.93
CA ILE A 236 -3.09 -3.30 40.35
C ILE A 236 -2.77 -2.23 41.41
N LEU A 237 -1.51 -1.92 41.59
CA LEU A 237 -1.05 -0.81 42.43
C LEU A 237 -0.38 0.22 41.51
N THR A 238 -0.90 1.44 41.47
CA THR A 238 -0.28 2.53 40.74
C THR A 238 0.75 3.27 41.61
N ASP A 239 1.63 4.05 40.99
CA ASP A 239 2.56 4.94 41.69
C ASP A 239 1.84 5.90 42.65
N GLY A 240 0.68 6.42 42.24
CA GLY A 240 -0.17 7.26 43.07
C GLY A 240 -0.73 6.53 44.30
N ASP A 241 -1.15 5.25 44.12
CA ASP A 241 -1.65 4.43 45.22
C ASP A 241 -0.54 4.09 46.19
N ALA A 242 0.64 3.75 45.70
CA ALA A 242 1.81 3.50 46.53
C ALA A 242 2.18 4.72 47.39
N ARG A 243 2.21 5.91 46.81
CA ARG A 243 2.47 7.17 47.53
C ARG A 243 1.40 7.49 48.58
N ARG A 244 0.12 7.23 48.29
CA ARG A 244 -0.97 7.38 49.26
C ARG A 244 -0.86 6.36 50.36
N GLY A 245 -0.57 5.09 50.01
CA GLY A 245 -0.46 3.97 50.94
C GLY A 245 0.62 4.18 51.99
N ILE A 246 1.77 4.76 51.63
CA ILE A 246 2.89 5.05 52.58
C ILE A 246 2.45 5.97 53.73
N LYS A 247 1.38 6.78 53.59
CA LYS A 247 0.87 7.61 54.67
C LYS A 247 0.13 6.85 55.76
N TYR A 248 -0.43 5.67 55.41
CA TYR A 248 -1.28 4.88 56.30
C TYR A 248 -0.71 3.54 56.68
N TYR A 249 0.28 3.03 55.94
CA TYR A 249 0.90 1.71 56.10
C TYR A 249 2.42 1.85 56.19
N SER A 250 3.07 0.91 56.93
CA SER A 250 4.50 0.81 56.91
C SER A 250 5.01 0.38 55.55
N LYS A 251 6.20 0.87 55.17
CA LYS A 251 6.85 0.42 53.90
C LYS A 251 7.02 -1.10 53.82
N ASP A 252 7.11 -1.79 54.94
CA ASP A 252 7.30 -3.23 55.06
C ASP A 252 5.99 -4.01 55.16
N ASP A 253 4.86 -3.35 55.24
CA ASP A 253 3.56 -4.03 55.23
C ASP A 253 3.31 -4.77 53.90
N HIS A 254 2.82 -5.99 54.00
CA HIS A 254 2.53 -6.81 52.83
C HIS A 254 1.38 -6.23 52.03
N LEU A 255 1.48 -6.33 50.67
CA LEU A 255 0.45 -5.84 49.74
C LEU A 255 -0.93 -6.45 50.06
N LYS A 256 -0.99 -7.67 50.58
CA LYS A 256 -2.24 -8.34 51.01
C LYS A 256 -3.02 -7.55 52.08
N LYS A 257 -2.34 -6.73 52.88
CA LYS A 257 -2.96 -5.93 53.97
C LYS A 257 -3.59 -4.64 53.42
N ILE A 258 -3.20 -4.24 52.24
CA ILE A 258 -3.54 -2.93 51.63
C ILE A 258 -4.65 -3.06 50.58
N MET A 259 -4.86 -4.27 50.08
CA MET A 259 -5.88 -4.62 49.12
C MET A 259 -7.21 -4.89 49.84
#